data_b9a1596067cf1885feb6a4230c0c2b2f
#
_entry.id   b9a1596067cf1885feb6a4230c0c2b2f
#
_cell.length_a   1.000
_cell.length_b   1.000
_cell.length_c   1.000
_cell.angle_alpha   90.00
_cell.angle_beta   90.00
_cell.angle_gamma   90.00
#
_symmetry.space_group_name_H-M   'P 1'
#
loop_
_entity.id
_entity.type
_entity.pdbx_description
1 polymer ?
#
loop_
_entity_poly.entity_id
_entity_poly.type
_entity_poly.pdbx_seq_one_letter_code
_entity_poly.pdbx_strand_id
1 'polypeptide(L)'
;MTRNAIFAGLAALAAACNSGGASPSPAAHAPAKARDAEARTAVARDAGIDADLGHLAARPLYTTLCAPCHGADGKGYAADHAPSLVNPTFLESASDEFLRQSIAGGRPGTSMAAYGRARGGPLDDAAVARLVGYLREQGPPPRPLPDVAGGDAATGAAVYAQRCVRCHGDARTRGEAMSLVNPGLLASASDGFLRHAIVRGRPGTPMEAFAGVLSDAEIAGVIRYLRTVGAVGAPVELLAEPTGKEPLVLNHAGKPPQFTPRADPCPPAAPGAPRCTPDPRFVSVAQVAAALADHRRLIIIDARPASEWRRVHIAGAVSIPYHELARLAELPRDGTWVITYCACPHHLSGIVVDELRKRGYAHSAVLDEGINEWQRRGLPITAAAGVPRPPDEPRPPRGP
;
A
#
# COMPACT_ATOMS: atom_id res chain seq x y z
N MET A 1 51.56 -55.30 -39.98
CA MET A 1 51.78 -56.50 -39.17
C MET A 1 51.05 -56.27 -37.88
N THR A 2 49.83 -56.77 -37.77
CA THR A 2 49.43 -57.91 -36.88
C THR A 2 49.58 -57.53 -35.38
N ARG A 3 48.65 -57.61 -34.48
CA ARG A 3 47.46 -58.44 -34.21
C ARG A 3 46.84 -57.89 -32.91
N ASN A 4 45.52 -57.71 -32.79
CA ASN A 4 44.57 -58.54 -32.02
C ASN A 4 45.00 -58.87 -30.58
N ALA A 5 44.24 -58.85 -29.58
CA ALA A 5 42.83 -59.14 -29.27
C ALA A 5 42.59 -58.98 -27.78
N ILE A 6 41.41 -58.65 -27.36
CA ILE A 6 40.31 -59.48 -26.80
C ILE A 6 40.16 -59.44 -25.26
N PHE A 7 38.91 -59.07 -24.84
CA PHE A 7 38.06 -59.48 -23.68
C PHE A 7 38.55 -59.28 -22.24
N ALA A 8 37.78 -58.96 -21.29
CA ALA A 8 36.42 -59.15 -20.81
C ALA A 8 36.29 -58.22 -19.54
N GLY A 9 35.32 -57.47 -19.24
CA GLY A 9 34.04 -57.85 -18.71
C GLY A 9 34.05 -58.17 -17.23
N LEU A 10 33.58 -57.16 -16.40
CA LEU A 10 32.84 -57.43 -15.14
C LEU A 10 32.07 -56.20 -14.69
N ALA A 11 30.76 -56.38 -14.59
CA ALA A 11 29.85 -55.45 -14.00
C ALA A 11 30.03 -55.42 -12.47
N ALA A 12 30.03 -54.22 -11.90
CA ALA A 12 29.82 -54.04 -10.46
C ALA A 12 28.78 -52.96 -10.25
N LEU A 13 27.69 -53.34 -9.61
CA LEU A 13 26.63 -52.49 -9.12
C LEU A 13 27.21 -51.43 -8.19
N ALA A 14 26.92 -50.16 -8.49
CA ALA A 14 26.99 -49.08 -7.50
C ALA A 14 25.58 -48.52 -7.29
N ALA A 15 25.02 -48.81 -6.16
CA ALA A 15 23.78 -48.20 -5.66
C ALA A 15 24.04 -46.71 -5.40
N ALA A 16 23.50 -45.86 -6.23
CA ALA A 16 23.47 -44.42 -5.98
C ALA A 16 22.30 -44.07 -5.04
N CYS A 17 22.63 -43.69 -3.81
CA CYS A 17 21.69 -43.02 -2.92
C CYS A 17 21.36 -41.67 -3.51
N ASN A 18 20.19 -41.53 -4.10
CA ASN A 18 19.64 -40.28 -4.56
C ASN A 18 18.94 -39.62 -3.36
N SER A 19 19.67 -38.83 -2.56
CA SER A 19 19.11 -37.92 -1.59
C SER A 19 18.70 -36.62 -2.29
N GLY A 20 17.56 -36.67 -2.96
CA GLY A 20 16.88 -35.48 -3.49
C GLY A 20 16.37 -34.64 -2.33
N GLY A 21 17.19 -33.71 -1.87
CA GLY A 21 16.73 -32.58 -1.05
C GLY A 21 15.85 -31.69 -1.89
N ALA A 22 14.54 -31.89 -1.81
CA ALA A 22 13.58 -30.92 -2.32
C ALA A 22 13.72 -29.65 -1.49
N SER A 23 14.30 -28.61 -2.06
CA SER A 23 14.17 -27.26 -1.54
C SER A 23 12.69 -26.93 -1.43
N PRO A 24 12.21 -26.45 -0.27
CA PRO A 24 10.82 -26.00 -0.18
C PRO A 24 10.59 -24.88 -1.19
N SER A 25 9.74 -25.14 -2.16
CA SER A 25 9.20 -24.11 -3.05
C SER A 25 8.65 -22.97 -2.18
N PRO A 26 8.96 -21.69 -2.47
CA PRO A 26 8.39 -20.60 -1.72
C PRO A 26 6.86 -20.76 -1.77
N ALA A 27 6.23 -20.79 -0.60
CA ALA A 27 4.78 -20.90 -0.49
C ALA A 27 4.16 -19.81 -1.37
N ALA A 28 3.39 -20.25 -2.36
CA ALA A 28 2.67 -19.36 -3.24
C ALA A 28 1.82 -18.43 -2.36
N HIS A 29 2.17 -17.15 -2.32
CA HIS A 29 1.37 -16.16 -1.63
C HIS A 29 0.00 -16.16 -2.29
N ALA A 30 -1.06 -16.35 -1.51
CA ALA A 30 -2.41 -16.23 -2.01
C ALA A 30 -2.55 -14.88 -2.73
N PRO A 31 -3.24 -14.82 -3.86
CA PRO A 31 -3.36 -13.58 -4.64
C PRO A 31 -3.91 -12.46 -3.75
N ALA A 32 -3.36 -11.25 -3.91
CA ALA A 32 -3.69 -10.06 -3.10
C ALA A 32 -5.21 -9.87 -2.91
N LYS A 33 -6.00 -10.20 -3.92
CA LYS A 33 -7.47 -10.10 -3.92
C LYS A 33 -8.18 -10.98 -2.89
N ALA A 34 -7.69 -12.17 -2.56
CA ALA A 34 -8.30 -13.02 -1.53
C ALA A 34 -8.04 -12.47 -0.13
N ARG A 35 -6.84 -11.91 0.08
CA ARG A 35 -6.47 -11.25 1.34
C ARG A 35 -7.23 -9.95 1.56
N ASP A 36 -7.54 -9.21 0.47
CA ASP A 36 -8.37 -8.00 0.51
C ASP A 36 -9.79 -8.26 1.02
N ALA A 37 -10.39 -9.39 0.66
CA ALA A 37 -11.72 -9.77 1.12
C ALA A 37 -11.73 -10.13 2.61
N GLU A 38 -10.72 -10.85 3.09
CA GLU A 38 -10.57 -11.21 4.51
C GLU A 38 -10.28 -9.99 5.38
N ALA A 39 -9.40 -9.08 4.93
CA ALA A 39 -9.09 -7.84 5.64
C ALA A 39 -10.31 -6.92 5.75
N ARG A 40 -11.08 -6.78 4.68
CA ARG A 40 -12.36 -6.04 4.68
C ARG A 40 -13.36 -6.63 5.68
N THR A 41 -13.45 -7.96 5.75
CA THR A 41 -14.37 -8.65 6.64
C THR A 41 -13.95 -8.54 8.11
N ALA A 42 -12.65 -8.54 8.40
CA ALA A 42 -12.12 -8.41 9.75
C ALA A 42 -12.32 -6.99 10.31
N VAL A 43 -12.05 -5.95 9.51
CA VAL A 43 -12.25 -4.54 9.92
C VAL A 43 -13.71 -4.24 10.20
N ALA A 44 -14.65 -4.84 9.43
CA ALA A 44 -16.08 -4.62 9.61
C ALA A 44 -16.68 -5.31 10.85
N ARG A 45 -15.99 -6.29 11.43
CA ARG A 45 -16.54 -7.09 12.54
C ARG A 45 -16.21 -6.58 13.94
N ASP A 46 -15.08 -5.88 14.13
CA ASP A 46 -14.53 -5.62 15.47
C ASP A 46 -14.52 -4.14 15.91
N ALA A 47 -14.82 -3.18 15.05
CA ALA A 47 -14.78 -1.78 15.41
C ALA A 47 -16.16 -1.15 15.30
N GLY A 48 -16.64 -0.60 16.40
CA GLY A 48 -17.60 0.49 16.35
C GLY A 48 -16.92 1.63 15.59
N ILE A 49 -17.24 1.74 14.29
CA ILE A 49 -16.64 2.64 13.30
C ILE A 49 -17.10 4.08 13.61
N ASP A 50 -16.87 4.64 14.71
CA ASP A 50 -17.06 6.03 15.16
C ASP A 50 -16.52 6.19 16.58
N ALA A 51 -15.68 5.22 17.03
CA ALA A 51 -15.03 5.31 18.32
C ALA A 51 -14.01 6.45 18.31
N ASP A 52 -13.94 7.20 19.40
CA ASP A 52 -12.82 8.12 19.64
C ASP A 52 -11.52 7.31 19.62
N LEU A 53 -10.83 7.38 18.47
CA LEU A 53 -9.58 6.63 18.21
C LEU A 53 -8.51 6.91 19.25
N GLY A 54 -8.56 8.11 19.87
CA GLY A 54 -7.63 8.50 20.92
C GLY A 54 -7.69 7.62 22.17
N HIS A 55 -8.82 6.97 22.43
CA HIS A 55 -9.03 6.13 23.62
C HIS A 55 -8.93 4.62 23.34
N LEU A 56 -8.83 4.21 22.07
CA LEU A 56 -8.72 2.81 21.74
C LEU A 56 -7.39 2.22 22.24
N ALA A 57 -7.45 0.97 22.71
CA ALA A 57 -6.24 0.17 22.96
C ALA A 57 -5.48 -0.09 21.64
N ALA A 58 -4.19 -0.42 21.75
CA ALA A 58 -3.30 -0.53 20.58
C ALA A 58 -3.77 -1.52 19.53
N ARG A 59 -4.28 -2.69 19.91
CA ARG A 59 -4.76 -3.71 18.98
C ARG A 59 -6.00 -3.27 18.19
N PRO A 60 -7.07 -2.73 18.78
CA PRO A 60 -8.17 -2.12 18.04
C PRO A 60 -7.73 -0.99 17.11
N LEU A 61 -6.81 -0.10 17.55
CA LEU A 61 -6.22 0.93 16.67
C LEU A 61 -5.54 0.31 15.46
N TYR A 62 -4.71 -0.70 15.68
CA TYR A 62 -4.04 -1.42 14.59
C TYR A 62 -5.04 -2.05 13.63
N THR A 63 -6.05 -2.75 14.16
CA THR A 63 -7.07 -3.42 13.36
C THR A 63 -7.86 -2.43 12.50
N THR A 64 -8.20 -1.27 13.04
CA THR A 64 -8.95 -0.24 12.31
C THR A 64 -8.10 0.48 11.28
N LEU A 65 -6.89 0.91 11.64
CA LEU A 65 -6.12 1.85 10.82
C LEU A 65 -5.03 1.20 9.96
N CYS A 66 -4.43 0.11 10.43
CA CYS A 66 -3.24 -0.48 9.83
C CYS A 66 -3.54 -1.79 9.08
N ALA A 67 -4.36 -2.65 9.71
CA ALA A 67 -4.67 -3.98 9.19
C ALA A 67 -5.28 -3.98 7.77
N PRO A 68 -6.09 -2.98 7.37
CA PRO A 68 -6.59 -2.91 6.00
C PRO A 68 -5.49 -3.05 4.93
N CYS A 69 -4.31 -2.51 5.14
CA CYS A 69 -3.19 -2.57 4.21
C CYS A 69 -2.11 -3.58 4.65
N HIS A 70 -1.80 -3.62 5.96
CA HIS A 70 -0.69 -4.41 6.49
C HIS A 70 -1.10 -5.82 6.94
N GLY A 71 -2.39 -6.17 6.82
CA GLY A 71 -2.94 -7.46 7.27
C GLY A 71 -3.24 -7.50 8.77
N ALA A 72 -4.22 -8.31 9.16
CA ALA A 72 -4.62 -8.47 10.56
C ALA A 72 -3.49 -9.06 11.42
N ASP A 73 -2.59 -9.83 10.82
CA ASP A 73 -1.41 -10.44 11.42
C ASP A 73 -0.12 -9.61 11.23
N GLY A 74 -0.19 -8.46 10.59
CA GLY A 74 0.94 -7.57 10.32
C GLY A 74 1.94 -8.07 9.29
N LYS A 75 1.67 -9.18 8.60
CA LYS A 75 2.60 -9.76 7.62
C LYS A 75 2.67 -9.01 6.29
N GLY A 76 1.83 -8.01 6.12
CA GLY A 76 1.82 -7.16 4.93
C GLY A 76 1.07 -7.76 3.74
N TYR A 77 1.14 -7.06 2.63
CA TYR A 77 0.59 -7.46 1.32
C TYR A 77 -0.93 -7.72 1.29
N ALA A 78 -1.65 -7.19 2.27
CA ALA A 78 -3.11 -7.22 2.24
C ALA A 78 -3.65 -6.25 1.18
N ALA A 79 -3.04 -5.08 1.02
CA ALA A 79 -3.34 -4.15 -0.06
C ALA A 79 -2.10 -3.35 -0.47
N ASP A 80 -2.07 -2.90 -1.73
CA ASP A 80 -1.10 -1.95 -2.29
C ASP A 80 0.38 -2.28 -1.98
N HIS A 81 0.72 -3.56 -1.94
CA HIS A 81 2.05 -4.05 -1.60
C HIS A 81 2.60 -3.49 -0.27
N ALA A 82 1.69 -3.16 0.68
CA ALA A 82 2.06 -2.67 2.00
C ALA A 82 3.01 -3.66 2.68
N PRO A 83 4.17 -3.21 3.20
CA PRO A 83 5.18 -4.13 3.71
C PRO A 83 4.74 -4.81 5.01
N SER A 84 5.38 -5.94 5.34
CA SER A 84 5.26 -6.56 6.66
C SER A 84 5.77 -5.63 7.75
N LEU A 85 4.96 -5.44 8.79
CA LEU A 85 5.32 -4.67 9.98
C LEU A 85 5.87 -5.56 11.12
N VAL A 86 5.73 -6.89 10.98
CA VAL A 86 6.17 -7.87 11.99
C VAL A 86 7.35 -8.71 11.51
N ASN A 87 7.95 -8.35 10.38
CA ASN A 87 9.15 -9.03 9.90
C ASN A 87 10.30 -8.85 10.89
N PRO A 88 10.97 -9.92 11.37
CA PRO A 88 12.01 -9.81 12.40
C PRO A 88 13.16 -8.89 12.00
N THR A 89 13.66 -9.00 10.73
CA THR A 89 14.75 -8.14 10.27
C THR A 89 14.33 -6.68 10.09
N PHE A 90 13.04 -6.42 9.92
CA PHE A 90 12.50 -5.05 9.96
C PHE A 90 12.47 -4.51 11.39
N LEU A 91 11.88 -5.25 12.34
CA LEU A 91 11.71 -4.78 13.70
C LEU A 91 13.06 -4.58 14.42
N GLU A 92 14.03 -5.47 14.22
CA GLU A 92 15.37 -5.31 14.80
C GLU A 92 16.16 -4.12 14.22
N SER A 93 15.81 -3.65 13.01
CA SER A 93 16.49 -2.53 12.35
C SER A 93 15.76 -1.19 12.50
N ALA A 94 14.44 -1.20 12.66
CA ALA A 94 13.63 0.00 12.80
C ALA A 94 13.72 0.54 14.24
N SER A 95 14.17 1.77 14.44
CA SER A 95 14.07 2.45 15.74
C SER A 95 12.63 2.82 16.07
N ASP A 96 12.33 3.08 17.36
CA ASP A 96 11.00 3.57 17.76
C ASP A 96 10.69 4.90 17.10
N GLU A 97 11.70 5.76 16.95
CA GLU A 97 11.55 7.04 16.26
C GLU A 97 11.22 6.85 14.78
N PHE A 98 11.85 5.88 14.09
CA PHE A 98 11.50 5.53 12.72
C PHE A 98 10.05 5.06 12.61
N LEU A 99 9.57 4.20 13.52
CA LEU A 99 8.20 3.73 13.54
C LEU A 99 7.23 4.88 13.83
N ARG A 100 7.54 5.71 14.82
CA ARG A 100 6.74 6.89 15.18
C ARG A 100 6.59 7.85 14.01
N GLN A 101 7.71 8.22 13.36
CA GLN A 101 7.70 9.11 12.20
C GLN A 101 6.97 8.49 11.01
N SER A 102 7.10 7.18 10.82
CA SER A 102 6.42 6.47 9.73
C SER A 102 4.90 6.47 9.90
N ILE A 103 4.40 6.28 11.13
CA ILE A 103 2.97 6.31 11.44
C ILE A 103 2.46 7.76 11.38
N ALA A 104 3.11 8.67 12.10
CA ALA A 104 2.66 10.05 12.20
C ALA A 104 2.75 10.81 10.87
N GLY A 105 3.85 10.64 10.13
CA GLY A 105 4.13 11.36 8.88
C GLY A 105 3.65 10.66 7.61
N GLY A 106 3.35 9.37 7.68
CA GLY A 106 3.01 8.58 6.49
C GLY A 106 4.15 8.46 5.49
N ARG A 107 3.78 8.17 4.26
CA ARG A 107 4.67 8.14 3.08
C ARG A 107 4.04 8.97 1.96
N PRO A 108 4.23 10.29 1.96
CA PRO A 108 3.61 11.19 1.00
C PRO A 108 3.78 10.72 -0.45
N GLY A 109 2.70 10.74 -1.24
CA GLY A 109 2.70 10.23 -2.61
C GLY A 109 2.49 8.71 -2.73
N THR A 110 2.23 8.02 -1.62
CA THR A 110 1.83 6.61 -1.59
C THR A 110 0.48 6.44 -0.89
N SER A 111 -0.01 5.21 -0.78
CA SER A 111 -1.23 4.90 -0.03
C SER A 111 -1.04 4.91 1.50
N MET A 112 0.19 5.04 2.00
CA MET A 112 0.48 5.17 3.43
C MET A 112 0.24 6.62 3.88
N ALA A 113 -0.98 6.91 4.30
CA ALA A 113 -1.38 8.23 4.80
C ALA A 113 -0.63 8.63 6.07
N ALA A 114 -0.59 9.93 6.37
CA ALA A 114 -0.16 10.43 7.66
C ALA A 114 -1.29 10.26 8.68
N TYR A 115 -1.02 9.57 9.79
CA TYR A 115 -2.00 9.36 10.85
C TYR A 115 -1.82 10.31 12.03
N GLY A 116 -0.70 11.01 12.14
CA GLY A 116 -0.45 11.97 13.23
C GLY A 116 -1.26 13.27 13.08
N ARG A 117 -1.82 13.76 14.19
CA ARG A 117 -2.66 14.98 14.26
C ARG A 117 -1.94 16.22 13.70
N ALA A 118 -0.64 16.35 13.95
CA ALA A 118 0.17 17.44 13.39
C ALA A 118 0.25 17.45 11.85
N ARG A 119 -0.17 16.35 11.19
CA ARG A 119 -0.25 16.21 9.73
C ARG A 119 -1.70 16.08 9.23
N GLY A 120 -2.69 16.42 10.09
CA GLY A 120 -4.11 16.30 9.74
C GLY A 120 -4.66 14.88 9.84
N GLY A 121 -3.94 13.96 10.48
CA GLY A 121 -4.42 12.62 10.78
C GLY A 121 -5.19 12.56 12.11
N PRO A 122 -5.81 11.40 12.43
CA PRO A 122 -6.68 11.27 13.59
C PRO A 122 -5.95 11.01 14.92
N LEU A 123 -4.66 10.65 14.92
CA LEU A 123 -3.96 10.17 16.10
C LEU A 123 -3.12 11.26 16.78
N ASP A 124 -3.25 11.36 18.09
CA ASP A 124 -2.29 12.09 18.92
C ASP A 124 -0.99 11.27 19.15
N ASP A 125 0.00 11.90 19.76
CA ASP A 125 1.30 11.28 20.01
C ASP A 125 1.20 10.06 20.95
N ALA A 126 0.24 10.06 21.88
CA ALA A 126 0.01 8.94 22.79
C ALA A 126 -0.55 7.73 22.06
N ALA A 127 -1.48 7.92 21.14
CA ALA A 127 -2.03 6.86 20.29
C ALA A 127 -0.95 6.29 19.35
N VAL A 128 -0.12 7.14 18.77
CA VAL A 128 1.03 6.71 17.95
C VAL A 128 2.01 5.89 18.79
N ALA A 129 2.32 6.32 20.02
CA ALA A 129 3.20 5.58 20.93
C ALA A 129 2.63 4.20 21.29
N ARG A 130 1.31 4.09 21.53
CA ARG A 130 0.66 2.78 21.75
C ARG A 130 0.81 1.84 20.56
N LEU A 131 0.66 2.35 19.32
CA LEU A 131 0.88 1.54 18.12
C LEU A 131 2.33 1.09 17.97
N VAL A 132 3.31 1.94 18.28
CA VAL A 132 4.73 1.56 18.31
C VAL A 132 4.95 0.44 19.32
N GLY A 133 4.42 0.57 20.55
CA GLY A 133 4.48 -0.48 21.57
C GLY A 133 3.90 -1.80 21.08
N TYR A 134 2.71 -1.76 20.48
CA TYR A 134 2.08 -2.95 19.92
C TYR A 134 2.93 -3.64 18.84
N LEU A 135 3.56 -2.88 17.94
CA LEU A 135 4.45 -3.45 16.94
C LEU A 135 5.70 -4.07 17.57
N ARG A 136 6.24 -3.49 18.66
CA ARG A 136 7.38 -4.04 19.41
C ARG A 136 7.08 -5.39 20.03
N GLU A 137 5.87 -5.61 20.48
CA GLU A 137 5.42 -6.90 21.03
C GLU A 137 5.39 -8.02 19.97
N GLN A 138 5.44 -7.68 18.67
CA GLN A 138 5.33 -8.65 17.58
C GLN A 138 6.67 -9.24 17.13
N GLY A 139 7.82 -8.81 17.69
CA GLY A 139 9.12 -9.32 17.24
C GLY A 139 10.30 -8.82 18.08
N PRO A 140 11.53 -8.97 17.57
CA PRO A 140 12.73 -8.61 18.32
C PRO A 140 12.81 -7.10 18.58
N PRO A 141 13.47 -6.70 19.70
CA PRO A 141 13.74 -5.30 19.98
C PRO A 141 14.70 -4.69 18.95
N PRO A 142 14.71 -3.35 18.79
CA PRO A 142 15.65 -2.67 17.94
C PRO A 142 17.08 -2.85 18.48
N ARG A 143 18.03 -2.96 17.57
CA ARG A 143 19.46 -3.08 17.91
C ARG A 143 20.24 -1.90 17.32
N PRO A 144 21.37 -1.53 17.95
CA PRO A 144 22.29 -0.58 17.34
C PRO A 144 22.75 -1.07 15.98
N LEU A 145 22.74 -0.17 15.00
CA LEU A 145 23.20 -0.46 13.63
C LEU A 145 24.46 0.36 13.37
N PRO A 146 25.45 -0.22 12.67
CA PRO A 146 26.67 0.51 12.34
C PRO A 146 26.39 1.66 11.37
N ASP A 147 27.14 2.73 11.49
CA ASP A 147 27.18 3.80 10.53
C ASP A 147 27.70 3.29 9.18
N VAL A 148 27.27 3.93 8.11
CA VAL A 148 27.70 3.61 6.76
C VAL A 148 28.60 4.71 6.25
N ALA A 149 29.88 4.41 6.14
CA ALA A 149 30.88 5.34 5.60
C ALA A 149 31.12 5.10 4.12
N GLY A 150 31.55 6.14 3.41
CA GLY A 150 31.96 6.05 1.99
C GLY A 150 30.78 5.85 1.03
N GLY A 151 31.07 5.16 -0.08
CA GLY A 151 30.14 4.90 -1.16
C GLY A 151 30.14 5.97 -2.24
N ASP A 152 30.18 5.50 -3.50
CA ASP A 152 30.06 6.36 -4.69
C ASP A 152 28.64 6.29 -5.24
N ALA A 153 27.98 7.45 -5.36
CA ALA A 153 26.59 7.51 -5.82
C ALA A 153 26.39 7.07 -7.27
N ALA A 154 27.41 7.25 -8.15
CA ALA A 154 27.30 6.80 -9.54
C ALA A 154 27.35 5.28 -9.65
N THR A 155 28.25 4.63 -8.92
CA THR A 155 28.28 3.17 -8.76
C THR A 155 26.97 2.68 -8.16
N GLY A 156 26.46 3.34 -7.12
CA GLY A 156 25.18 3.02 -6.49
C GLY A 156 23.99 3.12 -7.44
N ALA A 157 23.96 4.13 -8.31
CA ALA A 157 22.94 4.27 -9.34
C ALA A 157 22.95 3.09 -10.33
N ALA A 158 24.12 2.64 -10.75
CA ALA A 158 24.25 1.49 -11.64
C ALA A 158 23.76 0.19 -10.98
N VAL A 159 24.14 -0.04 -9.72
CA VAL A 159 23.65 -1.20 -8.93
C VAL A 159 22.14 -1.14 -8.74
N TYR A 160 21.60 0.03 -8.38
CA TYR A 160 20.17 0.24 -8.21
C TYR A 160 19.38 -0.10 -9.48
N ALA A 161 19.84 0.40 -10.63
CA ALA A 161 19.22 0.14 -11.92
C ALA A 161 19.23 -1.35 -12.29
N GLN A 162 20.26 -2.10 -11.90
CA GLN A 162 20.39 -3.52 -12.21
C GLN A 162 19.63 -4.43 -11.25
N ARG A 163 19.57 -4.10 -9.96
CA ARG A 163 19.14 -5.01 -8.90
C ARG A 163 17.88 -4.58 -8.16
N CYS A 164 17.55 -3.29 -8.13
CA CYS A 164 16.53 -2.77 -7.22
C CYS A 164 15.31 -2.20 -7.97
N VAL A 165 15.52 -1.51 -9.10
CA VAL A 165 14.50 -0.73 -9.81
C VAL A 165 13.30 -1.58 -10.23
N ARG A 166 13.51 -2.83 -10.61
CA ARG A 166 12.42 -3.72 -11.07
C ARG A 166 11.34 -3.87 -10.01
N CYS A 167 11.71 -3.99 -8.75
CA CYS A 167 10.77 -4.16 -7.64
C CYS A 167 10.40 -2.84 -6.97
N HIS A 168 11.36 -1.93 -6.80
CA HIS A 168 11.15 -0.70 -6.03
C HIS A 168 10.81 0.53 -6.87
N GLY A 169 10.90 0.42 -8.21
CA GLY A 169 10.68 1.53 -9.11
C GLY A 169 11.76 2.62 -8.97
N ASP A 170 11.45 3.79 -9.52
CA ASP A 170 12.27 5.00 -9.46
C ASP A 170 11.39 6.24 -9.17
N ALA A 171 11.93 7.45 -9.39
CA ALA A 171 11.18 8.68 -9.16
C ALA A 171 10.01 8.90 -10.14
N ARG A 172 9.93 8.14 -11.24
CA ARG A 172 8.93 8.29 -12.30
C ARG A 172 7.98 7.10 -12.39
N THR A 173 8.48 5.92 -12.08
CA THR A 173 7.74 4.66 -12.26
C THR A 173 7.63 3.95 -10.93
N ARG A 174 6.42 3.58 -10.56
CA ARG A 174 6.15 2.76 -9.38
C ARG A 174 6.56 1.30 -9.65
N GLY A 175 7.19 0.65 -8.66
CA GLY A 175 7.43 -0.79 -8.65
C GLY A 175 6.36 -1.56 -7.89
N GLU A 176 6.53 -2.87 -7.81
CA GLU A 176 5.64 -3.79 -7.07
C GLU A 176 5.91 -3.80 -5.56
N ALA A 177 7.02 -3.19 -5.12
CA ALA A 177 7.39 -3.04 -3.72
C ALA A 177 7.32 -1.57 -3.29
N MET A 178 7.58 -1.31 -2.00
CA MET A 178 7.64 0.06 -1.50
C MET A 178 8.69 0.90 -2.23
N SER A 179 8.36 2.15 -2.55
CA SER A 179 9.31 3.07 -3.18
C SER A 179 10.45 3.42 -2.22
N LEU A 180 11.70 3.14 -2.64
CA LEU A 180 12.90 3.50 -1.88
C LEU A 180 13.34 4.96 -2.09
N VAL A 181 12.81 5.63 -3.10
CA VAL A 181 13.08 7.05 -3.36
C VAL A 181 12.06 7.98 -2.70
N ASN A 182 11.18 7.44 -1.85
CA ASN A 182 10.20 8.24 -1.12
C ASN A 182 10.88 9.16 -0.10
N PRO A 183 10.69 10.49 -0.18
CA PRO A 183 11.35 11.44 0.73
C PRO A 183 11.03 11.19 2.20
N GLY A 184 9.79 10.81 2.54
CA GLY A 184 9.39 10.51 3.92
C GLY A 184 10.07 9.27 4.49
N LEU A 185 10.32 8.24 3.65
CA LEU A 185 11.13 7.09 4.03
C LEU A 185 12.56 7.53 4.31
N LEU A 186 13.18 8.22 3.37
CA LEU A 186 14.59 8.58 3.44
C LEU A 186 14.90 9.60 4.55
N ALA A 187 13.92 10.47 4.88
CA ALA A 187 14.07 11.38 6.03
C ALA A 187 14.07 10.65 7.38
N SER A 188 13.34 9.52 7.49
CA SER A 188 13.21 8.77 8.75
C SER A 188 14.16 7.58 8.87
N ALA A 189 14.58 6.97 7.76
CA ALA A 189 15.47 5.81 7.75
C ALA A 189 16.94 6.22 7.90
N SER A 190 17.66 5.66 8.88
CA SER A 190 19.11 5.79 8.99
C SER A 190 19.83 5.01 7.87
N ASP A 191 21.09 5.38 7.57
CA ASP A 191 21.91 4.62 6.63
C ASP A 191 22.13 3.18 7.12
N GLY A 192 22.27 2.98 8.44
CA GLY A 192 22.34 1.66 9.06
C GLY A 192 21.08 0.83 8.81
N PHE A 193 19.87 1.45 8.91
CA PHE A 193 18.61 0.78 8.57
C PHE A 193 18.58 0.32 7.12
N LEU A 194 18.98 1.21 6.18
CA LEU A 194 19.02 0.88 4.76
C LEU A 194 20.03 -0.24 4.47
N ARG A 195 21.24 -0.14 5.05
CA ARG A 195 22.25 -1.19 4.94
C ARG A 195 21.74 -2.53 5.46
N HIS A 196 21.13 -2.53 6.65
CA HIS A 196 20.60 -3.73 7.25
C HIS A 196 19.52 -4.37 6.36
N ALA A 197 18.62 -3.56 5.79
CA ALA A 197 17.59 -4.02 4.87
C ALA A 197 18.18 -4.69 3.61
N ILE A 198 19.23 -4.11 3.03
CA ILE A 198 19.91 -4.67 1.86
C ILE A 198 20.65 -5.95 2.21
N VAL A 199 21.47 -5.91 3.26
CA VAL A 199 22.30 -7.06 3.67
C VAL A 199 21.47 -8.27 4.06
N ARG A 200 20.42 -8.06 4.87
CA ARG A 200 19.62 -9.15 5.48
C ARG A 200 18.37 -9.50 4.68
N GLY A 201 17.96 -8.65 3.74
CA GLY A 201 16.67 -8.79 3.10
C GLY A 201 15.50 -8.73 4.09
N ARG A 202 14.37 -9.28 3.68
CA ARG A 202 13.15 -9.43 4.51
C ARG A 202 12.67 -10.88 4.38
N PRO A 203 13.19 -11.81 5.20
CA PRO A 203 12.84 -13.22 5.13
C PRO A 203 11.33 -13.45 5.10
N GLY A 204 10.88 -14.35 4.24
CA GLY A 204 9.45 -14.61 4.01
C GLY A 204 8.74 -13.58 3.11
N THR A 205 9.49 -12.67 2.50
CA THR A 205 9.01 -11.73 1.47
C THR A 205 9.86 -11.84 0.20
N PRO A 206 9.46 -11.21 -0.93
CA PRO A 206 10.28 -11.18 -2.14
C PRO A 206 11.61 -10.40 -2.00
N MET A 207 11.84 -9.67 -0.90
CA MET A 207 13.08 -8.92 -0.68
C MET A 207 14.20 -9.86 -0.21
N GLU A 208 15.03 -10.29 -1.15
CA GLU A 208 16.16 -11.17 -0.91
C GLU A 208 17.30 -10.48 -0.14
N ALA A 209 18.16 -11.28 0.49
CA ALA A 209 19.39 -10.81 1.12
C ALA A 209 20.49 -10.62 0.06
N PHE A 210 21.20 -9.51 0.12
CA PHE A 210 22.33 -9.20 -0.76
C PHE A 210 23.70 -9.42 -0.10
N ALA A 211 23.73 -10.00 1.09
CA ALA A 211 25.00 -10.41 1.73
C ALA A 211 25.74 -11.41 0.83
N GLY A 212 27.01 -11.13 0.51
CA GLY A 212 27.81 -11.96 -0.39
C GLY A 212 27.47 -11.81 -1.88
N VAL A 213 26.43 -11.06 -2.24
CA VAL A 213 26.07 -10.72 -3.63
C VAL A 213 26.60 -9.33 -4.00
N LEU A 214 26.46 -8.37 -3.09
CA LEU A 214 26.99 -7.02 -3.21
C LEU A 214 28.13 -6.81 -2.19
N SER A 215 29.18 -6.12 -2.60
CA SER A 215 30.23 -5.66 -1.71
C SER A 215 29.72 -4.54 -0.78
N ASP A 216 30.41 -4.30 0.33
CA ASP A 216 30.08 -3.19 1.23
C ASP A 216 30.17 -1.83 0.53
N ALA A 217 31.11 -1.67 -0.42
CA ALA A 217 31.24 -0.44 -1.23
C ALA A 217 30.04 -0.22 -2.16
N GLU A 218 29.52 -1.27 -2.80
CA GLU A 218 28.31 -1.20 -3.63
C GLU A 218 27.08 -0.88 -2.80
N ILE A 219 26.93 -1.51 -1.63
CA ILE A 219 25.83 -1.22 -0.70
C ILE A 219 25.86 0.22 -0.23
N ALA A 220 27.05 0.72 0.18
CA ALA A 220 27.24 2.11 0.55
C ALA A 220 26.94 3.06 -0.62
N GLY A 221 27.33 2.68 -1.84
CA GLY A 221 27.01 3.40 -3.07
C GLY A 221 25.51 3.52 -3.31
N VAL A 222 24.75 2.41 -3.17
CA VAL A 222 23.28 2.43 -3.31
C VAL A 222 22.66 3.37 -2.27
N ILE A 223 23.10 3.34 -1.02
CA ILE A 223 22.59 4.24 0.02
C ILE A 223 22.88 5.70 -0.34
N ARG A 224 24.10 6.01 -0.80
CA ARG A 224 24.44 7.36 -1.29
C ARG A 224 23.55 7.80 -2.44
N TYR A 225 23.37 6.95 -3.44
CA TYR A 225 22.45 7.21 -4.54
C TYR A 225 21.04 7.54 -4.04
N LEU A 226 20.48 6.72 -3.16
CA LEU A 226 19.14 6.95 -2.60
C LEU A 226 19.05 8.30 -1.90
N ARG A 227 20.10 8.73 -1.16
CA ARG A 227 20.16 10.05 -0.52
C ARG A 227 20.15 11.21 -1.51
N THR A 228 20.77 11.02 -2.70
CA THR A 228 20.76 12.07 -3.74
C THR A 228 19.41 12.20 -4.45
N VAL A 229 18.73 11.08 -4.74
CA VAL A 229 17.46 11.10 -5.48
C VAL A 229 16.25 11.34 -4.61
N GLY A 230 16.33 11.02 -3.32
CA GLY A 230 15.28 11.22 -2.33
C GLY A 230 15.41 12.52 -1.56
N ALA A 231 16.14 13.51 -2.09
CA ALA A 231 16.23 14.82 -1.46
C ALA A 231 14.83 15.38 -1.18
N VAL A 232 14.61 15.73 0.09
CA VAL A 232 13.31 16.20 0.56
C VAL A 232 12.99 17.53 -0.11
N GLY A 233 11.91 17.57 -0.89
CA GLY A 233 11.33 18.83 -1.37
C GLY A 233 10.87 19.70 -0.20
N ALA A 234 10.56 20.95 -0.45
CA ALA A 234 9.97 21.84 0.56
C ALA A 234 8.73 21.18 1.19
N PRO A 235 8.49 21.40 2.50
CA PRO A 235 7.27 20.95 3.14
C PRO A 235 6.04 21.43 2.37
N VAL A 236 5.11 20.55 2.10
CA VAL A 236 3.83 20.92 1.47
C VAL A 236 2.95 21.55 2.55
N GLU A 237 2.52 22.79 2.32
CA GLU A 237 1.50 23.43 3.16
C GLU A 237 0.14 22.81 2.84
N LEU A 238 -0.45 22.13 3.83
CA LEU A 238 -1.70 21.42 3.64
C LEU A 238 -2.87 22.39 3.41
N LEU A 239 -3.85 21.98 2.62
CA LEU A 239 -5.14 22.67 2.53
C LEU A 239 -5.80 22.76 3.92
N ALA A 240 -6.77 23.67 4.06
CA ALA A 240 -7.59 23.77 5.28
C ALA A 240 -8.21 22.41 5.64
N GLU A 241 -8.52 22.23 6.91
CA GLU A 241 -9.22 21.03 7.38
C GLU A 241 -10.62 20.93 6.78
N PRO A 242 -11.11 19.70 6.50
CA PRO A 242 -12.50 19.52 6.11
C PRO A 242 -13.39 20.04 7.26
N THR A 243 -14.35 20.87 6.93
CA THR A 243 -15.23 21.53 7.93
C THR A 243 -16.39 20.65 8.37
N GLY A 244 -16.63 19.57 7.62
CA GLY A 244 -17.83 18.77 7.77
C GLY A 244 -19.10 19.42 7.21
N LYS A 245 -19.00 20.61 6.62
CA LYS A 245 -20.12 21.38 6.06
C LYS A 245 -20.02 21.56 4.54
N GLU A 246 -19.06 20.90 3.90
CA GLU A 246 -18.91 20.91 2.45
C GLU A 246 -20.22 20.39 1.80
N PRO A 247 -20.65 20.99 0.67
CA PRO A 247 -21.79 20.49 -0.07
C PRO A 247 -21.61 19.02 -0.45
N LEU A 248 -22.52 18.15 0.01
CA LEU A 248 -22.42 16.71 -0.26
C LEU A 248 -22.70 16.39 -1.73
N VAL A 249 -23.66 17.09 -2.35
CA VAL A 249 -24.15 16.78 -3.68
C VAL A 249 -23.55 17.74 -4.71
N LEU A 250 -22.86 17.20 -5.69
CA LEU A 250 -22.40 17.92 -6.85
C LEU A 250 -23.53 18.05 -7.87
N ASN A 251 -23.56 19.19 -8.60
CA ASN A 251 -24.53 19.44 -9.68
C ASN A 251 -25.99 19.17 -9.25
N HIS A 252 -26.44 19.81 -8.17
CA HIS A 252 -27.69 19.55 -7.46
C HIS A 252 -28.92 19.53 -8.39
N ALA A 253 -28.97 20.41 -9.42
CA ALA A 253 -30.03 20.47 -10.42
C ALA A 253 -29.87 19.46 -11.57
N GLY A 254 -28.75 18.73 -11.61
CA GLY A 254 -28.46 17.78 -12.67
C GLY A 254 -29.28 16.49 -12.57
N LYS A 255 -29.45 15.82 -13.71
CA LYS A 255 -30.03 14.48 -13.73
C LYS A 255 -29.03 13.47 -13.14
N PRO A 256 -29.49 12.37 -12.50
CA PRO A 256 -28.62 11.28 -12.08
C PRO A 256 -27.82 10.72 -13.26
N PRO A 257 -26.55 10.31 -13.06
CA PRO A 257 -25.83 9.57 -14.08
C PRO A 257 -26.37 8.15 -14.21
N GLN A 258 -26.17 7.55 -15.39
CA GLN A 258 -26.37 6.12 -15.57
C GLN A 258 -25.00 5.45 -15.63
N PHE A 259 -24.56 4.89 -14.50
CA PHE A 259 -23.34 4.11 -14.45
C PHE A 259 -23.61 2.64 -14.76
N THR A 260 -22.65 2.01 -15.42
CA THR A 260 -22.60 0.56 -15.61
C THR A 260 -21.44 0.01 -14.75
N PRO A 261 -21.70 -0.35 -13.49
CA PRO A 261 -20.64 -0.82 -12.60
C PRO A 261 -20.07 -2.16 -13.09
N ARG A 262 -18.75 -2.27 -13.10
CA ARG A 262 -18.04 -3.53 -13.29
C ARG A 262 -18.13 -4.37 -12.03
N ALA A 263 -18.36 -5.67 -12.18
CA ALA A 263 -18.36 -6.60 -11.07
C ALA A 263 -16.94 -6.88 -10.57
N ASP A 264 -16.80 -7.08 -9.27
CA ASP A 264 -15.61 -7.66 -8.68
C ASP A 264 -15.56 -9.15 -9.07
N PRO A 265 -14.51 -9.63 -9.74
CA PRO A 265 -14.42 -11.04 -10.10
C PRO A 265 -14.33 -11.89 -8.84
N CYS A 266 -15.13 -12.95 -8.80
CA CYS A 266 -15.01 -13.93 -7.74
C CYS A 266 -13.64 -14.60 -7.74
N PRO A 267 -12.99 -14.80 -6.58
CA PRO A 267 -11.79 -15.61 -6.50
C PRO A 267 -12.10 -17.05 -6.92
N PRO A 268 -11.12 -17.81 -7.42
CA PRO A 268 -11.30 -19.24 -7.67
C PRO A 268 -11.84 -19.92 -6.42
N ALA A 269 -12.99 -20.63 -6.56
CA ALA A 269 -13.61 -21.30 -5.45
C ALA A 269 -12.75 -22.48 -4.99
N ALA A 270 -12.42 -22.54 -3.69
CA ALA A 270 -11.90 -23.76 -3.09
C ALA A 270 -13.00 -24.85 -3.10
N PRO A 271 -12.62 -26.14 -3.20
CA PRO A 271 -13.60 -27.21 -3.13
C PRO A 271 -14.46 -27.13 -1.88
N GLY A 272 -15.79 -27.05 -2.04
CA GLY A 272 -16.75 -26.94 -0.92
C GLY A 272 -17.01 -25.52 -0.41
N ALA A 273 -16.35 -24.49 -0.95
CA ALA A 273 -16.65 -23.11 -0.59
C ALA A 273 -18.00 -22.63 -1.14
N PRO A 274 -18.71 -21.74 -0.43
CA PRO A 274 -19.93 -21.12 -0.96
C PRO A 274 -19.66 -20.40 -2.28
N ARG A 275 -20.62 -20.44 -3.19
CA ARG A 275 -20.49 -19.71 -4.46
C ARG A 275 -20.41 -18.23 -4.20
N CYS A 276 -19.31 -17.61 -4.61
CA CYS A 276 -19.20 -16.17 -4.65
C CYS A 276 -20.15 -15.60 -5.73
N THR A 277 -20.84 -14.53 -5.40
CA THR A 277 -21.65 -13.77 -6.38
C THR A 277 -20.83 -12.54 -6.80
N PRO A 278 -20.61 -12.32 -8.10
CA PRO A 278 -19.96 -11.09 -8.56
C PRO A 278 -20.70 -9.85 -8.07
N ASP A 279 -19.98 -8.92 -7.47
CA ASP A 279 -20.56 -7.68 -6.92
C ASP A 279 -20.31 -6.51 -7.88
N PRO A 280 -21.35 -5.95 -8.53
CA PRO A 280 -21.20 -4.80 -9.45
C PRO A 280 -20.94 -3.52 -8.66
N ARG A 281 -19.68 -3.26 -8.29
CA ARG A 281 -19.31 -2.18 -7.39
C ARG A 281 -18.32 -1.16 -7.95
N PHE A 282 -17.71 -1.38 -9.12
CA PHE A 282 -16.65 -0.53 -9.65
C PHE A 282 -17.12 0.32 -10.82
N VAL A 283 -16.93 1.64 -10.71
CA VAL A 283 -17.18 2.61 -11.78
C VAL A 283 -15.85 3.22 -12.19
N SER A 284 -15.57 3.25 -13.50
CA SER A 284 -14.27 3.75 -13.98
C SER A 284 -14.13 5.26 -13.84
N VAL A 285 -12.88 5.73 -13.76
CA VAL A 285 -12.54 7.15 -13.81
C VAL A 285 -13.16 7.83 -15.05
N ALA A 286 -13.18 7.13 -16.20
CA ALA A 286 -13.78 7.66 -17.42
C ALA A 286 -15.29 7.93 -17.28
N GLN A 287 -16.03 7.01 -16.66
CA GLN A 287 -17.49 7.19 -16.46
C GLN A 287 -17.79 8.34 -15.49
N VAL A 288 -17.04 8.45 -14.38
CA VAL A 288 -17.25 9.53 -13.41
C VAL A 288 -16.84 10.89 -13.99
N ALA A 289 -15.73 10.96 -14.73
CA ALA A 289 -15.29 12.18 -15.41
C ALA A 289 -16.32 12.66 -16.44
N ALA A 290 -16.87 11.75 -17.23
CA ALA A 290 -17.93 12.07 -18.19
C ALA A 290 -19.19 12.57 -17.47
N ALA A 291 -19.60 11.92 -16.37
CA ALA A 291 -20.76 12.36 -15.59
C ALA A 291 -20.57 13.79 -15.02
N LEU A 292 -19.36 14.13 -14.55
CA LEU A 292 -19.06 15.49 -14.07
C LEU A 292 -19.05 16.51 -15.22
N ALA A 293 -18.48 16.17 -16.37
CA ALA A 293 -18.48 17.02 -17.56
C ALA A 293 -19.91 17.31 -18.07
N ASP A 294 -20.80 16.31 -17.96
CA ASP A 294 -22.22 16.41 -18.28
C ASP A 294 -23.06 17.06 -17.17
N HIS A 295 -22.44 17.61 -16.14
CA HIS A 295 -23.11 18.19 -14.97
C HIS A 295 -24.16 17.25 -14.33
N ARG A 296 -23.86 15.95 -14.24
CA ARG A 296 -24.72 14.96 -13.59
C ARG A 296 -24.68 15.12 -12.06
N ARG A 297 -25.82 14.85 -11.41
CA ARG A 297 -25.95 14.91 -9.96
C ARG A 297 -25.34 13.66 -9.30
N LEU A 298 -24.32 13.81 -8.50
CA LEU A 298 -23.66 12.72 -7.78
C LEU A 298 -22.94 13.24 -6.51
N ILE A 299 -22.52 12.31 -5.69
CA ILE A 299 -21.69 12.54 -4.50
C ILE A 299 -20.36 11.85 -4.72
N ILE A 300 -19.26 12.53 -4.40
CA ILE A 300 -17.91 11.93 -4.40
C ILE A 300 -17.34 12.00 -3.00
N ILE A 301 -16.95 10.86 -2.45
CA ILE A 301 -16.38 10.72 -1.11
C ILE A 301 -14.92 10.29 -1.20
N ASP A 302 -14.05 11.07 -0.56
CA ASP A 302 -12.68 10.65 -0.26
C ASP A 302 -12.69 9.78 1.00
N ALA A 303 -12.41 8.50 0.83
CA ALA A 303 -12.36 7.51 1.91
C ALA A 303 -11.02 7.48 2.65
N ARG A 304 -10.02 8.23 2.20
CA ARG A 304 -8.70 8.32 2.82
C ARG A 304 -8.76 9.15 4.11
N PRO A 305 -7.77 9.02 5.02
CA PRO A 305 -7.63 9.94 6.14
C PRO A 305 -7.62 11.41 5.68
N ALA A 306 -8.13 12.31 6.52
CA ALA A 306 -8.23 13.75 6.21
C ALA A 306 -6.87 14.37 5.84
N SER A 307 -5.76 13.84 6.35
CA SER A 307 -4.40 14.23 5.96
C SER A 307 -4.13 14.11 4.45
N GLU A 308 -4.68 13.10 3.78
CA GLU A 308 -4.54 12.93 2.33
C GLU A 308 -5.52 13.82 1.56
N TRP A 309 -6.75 14.00 2.04
CA TRP A 309 -7.69 14.96 1.46
C TRP A 309 -7.11 16.38 1.48
N ARG A 310 -6.45 16.78 2.57
CA ARG A 310 -5.76 18.06 2.71
C ARG A 310 -4.55 18.24 1.80
N ARG A 311 -3.99 17.15 1.31
CA ARG A 311 -2.91 17.22 0.31
C ARG A 311 -3.45 17.40 -1.09
N VAL A 312 -4.38 16.55 -1.48
CA VAL A 312 -5.02 16.56 -2.79
C VAL A 312 -6.30 15.73 -2.74
N HIS A 313 -7.35 16.23 -3.35
CA HIS A 313 -8.60 15.51 -3.50
C HIS A 313 -9.25 15.81 -4.86
N ILE A 314 -10.17 14.96 -5.30
CA ILE A 314 -11.00 15.23 -6.49
C ILE A 314 -11.83 16.48 -6.22
N ALA A 315 -11.85 17.42 -7.17
CA ALA A 315 -12.58 18.68 -7.02
C ALA A 315 -14.05 18.44 -6.67
N GLY A 316 -14.50 19.03 -5.55
CA GLY A 316 -15.85 18.86 -5.03
C GLY A 316 -16.10 17.57 -4.24
N ALA A 317 -15.09 16.71 -4.04
CA ALA A 317 -15.22 15.57 -3.15
C ALA A 317 -15.29 16.02 -1.69
N VAL A 318 -16.05 15.28 -0.88
CA VAL A 318 -16.12 15.47 0.57
C VAL A 318 -15.25 14.44 1.29
N SER A 319 -14.65 14.87 2.41
CA SER A 319 -13.87 13.95 3.27
C SER A 319 -14.81 13.18 4.19
N ILE A 320 -14.90 11.87 3.99
CA ILE A 320 -15.53 10.93 4.92
C ILE A 320 -14.58 9.72 5.03
N PRO A 321 -13.58 9.81 5.93
CA PRO A 321 -12.58 8.77 6.10
C PRO A 321 -13.20 7.41 6.44
N TYR A 322 -12.60 6.34 5.95
CA TYR A 322 -13.08 4.96 6.16
C TYR A 322 -13.26 4.55 7.64
N HIS A 323 -12.66 5.29 8.55
CA HIS A 323 -12.70 5.08 9.99
C HIS A 323 -13.62 6.07 10.74
N GLU A 324 -14.30 6.98 10.01
CA GLU A 324 -15.20 8.01 10.54
C GLU A 324 -16.49 8.08 9.71
N LEU A 325 -17.36 7.07 9.85
CA LEU A 325 -18.49 6.85 8.95
C LEU A 325 -19.82 7.45 9.45
N ALA A 326 -19.81 8.23 10.56
CA ALA A 326 -21.00 8.88 11.09
C ALA A 326 -21.67 9.75 10.04
N ARG A 327 -20.90 10.54 9.32
CA ARG A 327 -21.39 11.48 8.28
C ARG A 327 -22.10 10.80 7.11
N LEU A 328 -21.98 9.49 6.93
CA LEU A 328 -22.80 8.78 5.95
C LEU A 328 -24.30 8.88 6.24
N ALA A 329 -24.71 9.19 7.48
CA ALA A 329 -26.10 9.42 7.83
C ALA A 329 -26.66 10.75 7.26
N GLU A 330 -25.81 11.70 6.89
CA GLU A 330 -26.18 12.99 6.30
C GLU A 330 -26.50 12.88 4.80
N LEU A 331 -26.14 11.77 4.16
CA LEU A 331 -26.31 11.58 2.73
C LEU A 331 -27.80 11.49 2.36
N PRO A 332 -28.25 12.12 1.25
CA PRO A 332 -29.63 12.03 0.80
C PRO A 332 -30.01 10.60 0.42
N ARG A 333 -31.27 10.22 0.67
CA ARG A 333 -31.82 8.89 0.33
C ARG A 333 -32.72 8.93 -0.91
N ASP A 334 -32.40 9.82 -1.85
CA ASP A 334 -33.20 10.10 -3.05
C ASP A 334 -32.68 9.36 -4.30
N GLY A 335 -31.80 8.36 -4.12
CA GLY A 335 -31.22 7.59 -5.22
C GLY A 335 -30.01 8.29 -5.89
N THR A 336 -29.50 9.40 -5.34
CA THR A 336 -28.26 10.02 -5.84
C THR A 336 -27.10 9.05 -5.70
N TRP A 337 -26.32 8.88 -6.79
CA TRP A 337 -25.13 8.04 -6.79
C TRP A 337 -24.05 8.56 -5.84
N VAL A 338 -23.49 7.64 -5.07
CA VAL A 338 -22.37 7.89 -4.17
C VAL A 338 -21.15 7.14 -4.68
N ILE A 339 -20.13 7.89 -5.11
CA ILE A 339 -18.87 7.35 -5.58
C ILE A 339 -17.81 7.56 -4.51
N THR A 340 -17.17 6.48 -4.07
CA THR A 340 -16.11 6.56 -3.07
C THR A 340 -14.76 6.27 -3.73
N TYR A 341 -13.69 6.92 -3.29
CA TYR A 341 -12.35 6.65 -3.80
C TYR A 341 -11.29 6.60 -2.71
N CYS A 342 -10.17 5.97 -3.04
CA CYS A 342 -8.92 6.02 -2.29
C CYS A 342 -7.72 6.12 -3.25
N ALA A 343 -6.51 6.04 -2.73
CA ALA A 343 -5.30 6.10 -3.56
C ALA A 343 -4.99 4.76 -4.24
N CYS A 344 -5.14 3.66 -3.50
CA CYS A 344 -4.99 2.31 -4.03
C CYS A 344 -6.33 1.77 -4.53
N PRO A 345 -6.32 0.83 -5.49
CA PRO A 345 -7.56 0.23 -5.94
C PRO A 345 -8.33 -0.42 -4.78
N HIS A 346 -9.55 0.02 -4.56
CA HIS A 346 -10.65 -0.67 -3.90
C HIS A 346 -10.62 -0.84 -2.37
N HIS A 347 -9.52 -0.54 -1.66
CA HIS A 347 -9.38 -0.99 -0.28
C HIS A 347 -10.19 -0.14 0.71
N LEU A 348 -9.75 1.08 0.99
CA LEU A 348 -10.46 1.96 1.95
C LEU A 348 -11.82 2.40 1.42
N SER A 349 -11.91 2.71 0.13
CA SER A 349 -13.17 3.04 -0.54
C SER A 349 -14.15 1.87 -0.57
N GLY A 350 -13.66 0.64 -0.64
CA GLY A 350 -14.48 -0.57 -0.51
C GLY A 350 -15.15 -0.68 0.85
N ILE A 351 -14.45 -0.37 1.95
CA ILE A 351 -15.01 -0.34 3.30
C ILE A 351 -16.20 0.63 3.37
N VAL A 352 -16.03 1.83 2.80
CA VAL A 352 -17.11 2.85 2.78
C VAL A 352 -18.30 2.39 1.94
N VAL A 353 -18.08 1.76 0.77
CA VAL A 353 -19.18 1.21 -0.05
C VAL A 353 -19.91 0.10 0.67
N ASP A 354 -19.19 -0.80 1.36
CA ASP A 354 -19.81 -1.88 2.13
C ASP A 354 -20.73 -1.31 3.22
N GLU A 355 -20.30 -0.26 3.92
CA GLU A 355 -21.11 0.40 4.92
C GLU A 355 -22.29 1.16 4.32
N LEU A 356 -22.10 1.86 3.18
CA LEU A 356 -23.20 2.49 2.44
C LEU A 356 -24.29 1.49 2.08
N ARG A 357 -23.92 0.32 1.58
CA ARG A 357 -24.86 -0.73 1.19
C ARG A 357 -25.60 -1.33 2.38
N LYS A 358 -24.91 -1.55 3.50
CA LYS A 358 -25.55 -1.94 4.76
C LYS A 358 -26.61 -0.93 5.21
N ARG A 359 -26.36 0.36 5.00
CA ARG A 359 -27.30 1.45 5.30
C ARG A 359 -28.37 1.65 4.20
N GLY A 360 -28.41 0.81 3.15
CA GLY A 360 -29.41 0.82 2.10
C GLY A 360 -29.15 1.77 0.92
N TYR A 361 -27.92 2.27 0.75
CA TYR A 361 -27.53 3.07 -0.42
C TYR A 361 -27.18 2.16 -1.61
N ALA A 362 -28.21 1.73 -2.35
CA ALA A 362 -28.04 0.82 -3.50
C ALA A 362 -27.19 1.43 -4.63
N HIS A 363 -27.33 2.76 -4.87
CA HIS A 363 -26.53 3.50 -5.85
C HIS A 363 -25.20 3.95 -5.25
N SER A 364 -24.35 2.99 -4.90
CA SER A 364 -23.00 3.26 -4.36
C SER A 364 -21.95 2.43 -5.09
N ALA A 365 -20.81 3.04 -5.42
CA ALA A 365 -19.73 2.39 -6.13
C ALA A 365 -18.36 2.95 -5.73
N VAL A 366 -17.33 2.14 -5.96
CA VAL A 366 -15.92 2.49 -5.85
C VAL A 366 -15.44 3.05 -7.18
N LEU A 367 -14.69 4.16 -7.15
CA LEU A 367 -13.92 4.64 -8.29
C LEU A 367 -12.76 3.67 -8.56
N ASP A 368 -12.87 2.87 -9.62
CA ASP A 368 -12.07 1.67 -9.88
C ASP A 368 -10.55 1.94 -9.82
N GLU A 369 -10.08 2.95 -10.55
CA GLU A 369 -8.66 3.24 -10.66
C GLU A 369 -8.16 4.26 -9.61
N GLY A 370 -9.05 4.80 -8.77
CA GLY A 370 -8.75 5.72 -7.68
C GLY A 370 -8.22 7.08 -8.10
N ILE A 371 -7.78 7.88 -7.10
CA ILE A 371 -7.34 9.26 -7.32
C ILE A 371 -6.02 9.36 -8.10
N ASN A 372 -5.14 8.36 -8.03
CA ASN A 372 -3.88 8.40 -8.75
C ASN A 372 -4.08 8.43 -10.26
N GLU A 373 -4.98 7.61 -10.78
CA GLU A 373 -5.33 7.63 -12.20
C GLU A 373 -6.09 8.90 -12.57
N TRP A 374 -6.97 9.40 -11.70
CA TRP A 374 -7.64 10.68 -11.87
C TRP A 374 -6.64 11.82 -12.12
N GLN A 375 -5.59 11.88 -11.29
CA GLN A 375 -4.52 12.88 -11.43
C GLN A 375 -3.67 12.64 -12.68
N ARG A 376 -3.34 11.38 -13.01
CA ARG A 376 -2.57 11.05 -14.24
C ARG A 376 -3.29 11.49 -15.50
N ARG A 377 -4.61 11.45 -15.52
CA ARG A 377 -5.42 11.96 -16.63
C ARG A 377 -5.58 13.48 -16.64
N GLY A 378 -5.02 14.18 -15.65
CA GLY A 378 -5.14 15.64 -15.56
C GLY A 378 -6.56 16.13 -15.27
N LEU A 379 -7.39 15.30 -14.66
CA LEU A 379 -8.77 15.63 -14.29
C LEU A 379 -8.81 16.60 -13.10
N PRO A 380 -9.92 17.34 -12.91
CA PRO A 380 -10.01 18.38 -11.88
C PRO A 380 -9.74 17.89 -10.46
N ILE A 381 -8.80 18.53 -9.78
CA ILE A 381 -8.45 18.31 -8.38
C ILE A 381 -8.38 19.63 -7.62
N THR A 382 -8.51 19.53 -6.31
CA THR A 382 -8.07 20.55 -5.36
C THR A 382 -6.81 20.03 -4.69
N ALA A 383 -5.70 20.76 -4.78
CA ALA A 383 -4.40 20.30 -4.29
C ALA A 383 -3.67 21.42 -3.55
N ALA A 384 -2.95 21.05 -2.51
CA ALA A 384 -1.99 21.91 -1.85
C ALA A 384 -0.81 22.25 -2.80
N ALA A 385 -0.25 23.45 -2.64
CA ALA A 385 0.89 23.87 -3.47
C ALA A 385 2.08 22.92 -3.31
N GLY A 386 2.70 22.55 -4.43
CA GLY A 386 3.89 21.68 -4.42
C GLY A 386 3.62 20.18 -4.27
N VAL A 387 2.35 19.75 -4.28
CA VAL A 387 2.05 18.31 -4.29
C VAL A 387 2.45 17.72 -5.65
N PRO A 388 3.36 16.76 -5.69
CA PRO A 388 3.79 16.16 -6.95
C PRO A 388 2.68 15.28 -7.55
N ARG A 389 2.70 15.16 -8.88
CA ARG A 389 1.87 14.17 -9.58
C ARG A 389 2.30 12.76 -9.17
N PRO A 390 1.36 11.81 -9.02
CA PRO A 390 1.71 10.43 -8.72
C PRO A 390 2.57 9.82 -9.83
N PRO A 391 3.52 8.92 -9.49
CA PRO A 391 4.32 8.21 -10.48
C PRO A 391 3.45 7.36 -11.40
N ASP A 392 3.96 7.07 -12.59
CA ASP A 392 3.29 6.19 -13.53
C ASP A 392 3.26 4.75 -12.98
N GLU A 393 2.16 4.04 -13.25
CA GLU A 393 2.06 2.62 -12.96
C GLU A 393 3.05 1.82 -13.80
N PRO A 394 3.53 0.66 -13.31
CA PRO A 394 4.33 -0.25 -14.11
C PRO A 394 3.56 -0.61 -15.38
N ARG A 395 4.22 -0.46 -16.53
CA ARG A 395 3.59 -0.94 -17.77
C ARG A 395 3.44 -2.46 -17.66
N PRO A 396 2.24 -3.02 -17.85
CA PRO A 396 2.09 -4.47 -17.87
C PRO A 396 3.07 -5.05 -18.89
N PRO A 397 3.68 -6.22 -18.62
CA PRO A 397 4.55 -6.87 -19.58
C PRO A 397 3.78 -7.00 -20.89
N ARG A 398 4.38 -6.56 -21.99
CA ARG A 398 3.80 -6.81 -23.32
C ARG A 398 3.70 -8.31 -23.44
N GLY A 399 2.49 -8.83 -23.54
CA GLY A 399 2.26 -10.23 -23.84
C GLY A 399 3.06 -10.64 -25.08
N PRO A 400 3.42 -11.92 -25.20
CA PRO A 400 4.18 -12.44 -26.31
C PRO A 400 3.46 -12.23 -27.64
#